data_be467b2768e5558729729927d9ede5e4
#
_entry.id   be467b2768e5558729729927d9ede5e4
#
_cell.length_a   1.000
_cell.length_b   1.000
_cell.length_c   1.000
_cell.angle_alpha   90.00
_cell.angle_beta   90.00
_cell.angle_gamma   90.00
#
_symmetry.space_group_name_H-M   'P 1'
#
loop_
_entity.id
_entity.type
_entity.pdbx_description
1 polymer ?
#
loop_
_entity_poly.entity_id
_entity_poly.type
_entity_poly.pdbx_seq_one_letter_code
_entity_poly.pdbx_strand_id
1 'polypeptide(L)' 'MEERIIKAGEGKVFRRISDGFIFGKEINLGYTHYIGGKKLEEPLLELPEHFEEIDEPVEEVEYEFRPE' A
#
# COMPACT_ATOMS: atom_id res chain seq x y z
N MET A 1 0.05 -17.44 16.50
CA MET A 1 0.29 -16.07 16.05
C MET A 1 -0.72 -15.67 15.01
N GLU A 2 -1.30 -14.55 15.19
CA GLU A 2 -2.32 -14.08 14.28
C GLU A 2 -1.71 -13.38 13.09
N GLU A 3 -2.30 -13.63 11.96
CA GLU A 3 -1.99 -12.83 10.79
C GLU A 3 -2.89 -11.61 10.80
N ARG A 4 -2.30 -10.49 10.45
CA ARG A 4 -3.03 -9.23 10.44
C ARG A 4 -3.13 -8.75 9.00
N ILE A 5 -3.89 -9.49 8.21
CA ILE A 5 -4.03 -9.19 6.80
C ILE A 5 -5.32 -8.42 6.60
N ILE A 6 -5.23 -7.27 5.95
CA ILE A 6 -6.41 -6.50 5.55
C ILE A 6 -6.46 -6.46 4.04
N LYS A 7 -7.67 -6.42 3.52
CA LYS A 7 -7.88 -6.48 2.08
C LYS A 7 -8.70 -5.29 1.63
N ALA A 8 -8.32 -4.72 0.50
CA ALA A 8 -9.04 -3.61 -0.09
C ALA A 8 -10.26 -4.12 -0.82
N GLY A 9 -11.22 -3.24 -1.01
CA GLY A 9 -12.39 -3.56 -1.79
C GLY A 9 -12.05 -3.73 -3.26
N GLU A 10 -13.06 -4.16 -4.01
CA GLU A 10 -12.87 -4.38 -5.42
C GLU A 10 -12.53 -3.06 -6.10
N GLY A 11 -11.49 -3.09 -6.93
CA GLY A 11 -11.04 -1.90 -7.62
C GLY A 11 -10.28 -0.92 -6.75
N LYS A 12 -9.89 -1.34 -5.56
CA LYS A 12 -9.20 -0.48 -4.62
C LYS A 12 -7.86 -1.06 -4.24
N VAL A 13 -6.97 -0.19 -3.81
CA VAL A 13 -5.68 -0.60 -3.25
C VAL A 13 -5.43 0.26 -2.03
N PHE A 14 -4.48 -0.17 -1.23
CA PHE A 14 -4.11 0.56 -0.02
C PHE A 14 -2.98 1.52 -0.29
N ARG A 15 -3.06 2.67 0.34
CA ARG A 15 -2.00 3.66 0.29
C ARG A 15 -1.67 4.07 1.72
N ARG A 16 -0.39 4.07 2.05
CA ARG A 16 0.02 4.52 3.38
C ARG A 16 -0.08 6.03 3.43
N ILE A 17 -0.76 6.52 4.47
CA ILE A 17 -1.06 7.94 4.56
C ILE A 17 0.21 8.74 4.81
N SER A 18 1.12 8.21 5.61
CA SER A 18 2.26 8.98 6.05
C SER A 18 3.19 9.36 4.90
N ASP A 19 3.35 8.49 3.90
CA ASP A 19 4.27 8.81 2.80
C ASP A 19 3.67 8.59 1.43
N GLY A 20 2.39 8.21 1.38
CA GLY A 20 1.72 8.06 0.10
C GLY A 20 2.11 6.81 -0.68
N PHE A 21 2.81 5.90 -0.05
CA PHE A 21 3.26 4.69 -0.74
C PHE A 21 2.06 3.77 -1.01
N ILE A 22 1.95 3.32 -2.26
CA ILE A 22 0.85 2.46 -2.67
C ILE A 22 1.28 1.01 -2.57
N PHE A 23 0.50 0.23 -1.83
CA PHE A 23 0.87 -1.15 -1.57
C PHE A 23 0.20 -2.13 -2.54
N GLY A 24 -1.06 -2.28 -2.47
CA GLY A 24 -1.74 -3.24 -3.31
C GLY A 24 -3.05 -3.59 -2.69
N LYS A 25 -3.61 -4.72 -3.14
CA LYS A 25 -4.96 -5.06 -2.72
C LYS A 25 -5.01 -5.68 -1.34
N GLU A 26 -3.88 -6.15 -0.83
CA GLU A 26 -3.90 -6.69 0.52
C GLU A 26 -2.56 -6.41 1.17
N ILE A 27 -2.64 -6.21 2.48
CA ILE A 27 -1.46 -5.87 3.27
C ILE A 27 -1.43 -6.78 4.48
N ASN A 28 -0.24 -7.28 4.78
CA ASN A 28 -0.03 -7.99 6.04
C ASN A 28 0.57 -6.99 7.02
N LEU A 29 -0.24 -6.57 7.98
CA LEU A 29 0.17 -5.55 8.95
C LEU A 29 1.23 -6.11 9.88
N GLY A 30 2.34 -5.43 9.97
CA GLY A 30 3.42 -5.84 10.84
C GLY A 30 4.18 -4.60 11.26
N TYR A 31 5.49 -4.71 11.29
CA TYR A 31 6.32 -3.58 11.67
C TYR A 31 6.93 -2.98 10.42
N THR A 32 6.88 -1.67 10.33
CA THR A 32 7.56 -0.98 9.25
C THR A 32 8.83 -0.36 9.79
N HIS A 33 9.89 -0.44 9.01
CA HIS A 33 11.19 0.06 9.40
C HIS A 33 11.58 1.31 8.63
N TYR A 34 10.86 1.62 7.57
CA TYR A 34 11.17 2.76 6.71
C TYR A 34 9.90 3.49 6.37
N ILE A 35 9.97 4.81 6.35
CA ILE A 35 8.88 5.65 5.88
C ILE A 35 9.50 6.71 5.00
N GLY A 36 8.99 6.81 3.77
CA GLY A 36 9.49 7.83 2.85
C GLY A 36 10.95 7.64 2.51
N GLY A 37 11.41 6.40 2.56
CA GLY A 37 12.80 6.10 2.25
C GLY A 37 13.76 6.33 3.39
N LYS A 38 13.26 6.73 4.55
CA LYS A 38 14.10 6.98 5.71
C LYS A 38 13.91 5.88 6.74
N LYS A 39 15.00 5.41 7.29
CA LYS A 39 14.95 4.38 8.29
C LYS A 39 14.51 4.96 9.62
N LEU A 40 13.59 4.26 10.28
CA LEU A 40 13.10 4.66 11.57
C LEU A 40 14.05 4.16 12.65
N GLU A 41 14.14 4.94 13.73
CA GLU A 41 14.95 4.49 14.87
C GLU A 41 14.37 3.26 15.52
N GLU A 42 13.05 3.18 15.56
CA GLU A 42 12.37 2.03 16.12
C GLU A 42 11.31 1.58 15.13
N PRO A 43 11.11 0.27 15.01
CA PRO A 43 10.05 -0.21 14.15
C PRO A 43 8.70 0.31 14.60
N LEU A 44 7.86 0.65 13.65
CA LEU A 44 6.52 1.15 13.92
C LEU A 44 5.51 0.06 13.59
N LEU A 45 4.67 -0.27 14.58
CA LEU A 45 3.63 -1.25 14.32
C LEU A 45 2.57 -0.63 13.45
N GLU A 46 2.32 -1.26 12.32
CA GLU A 46 1.34 -0.75 11.37
C GLU A 46 -0.06 -1.09 11.84
N LEU A 47 -0.96 -0.14 11.69
CA LEU A 47 -2.36 -0.29 12.05
C LEU A 47 -3.20 -0.01 10.83
N PRO A 48 -4.41 -0.58 10.78
CA PRO A 48 -5.28 -0.30 9.60
C PRO A 48 -5.52 1.18 9.38
N GLU A 49 -5.57 1.97 10.46
CA GLU A 49 -5.83 3.39 10.34
C GLU A 49 -4.70 4.16 9.67
N HIS A 50 -3.52 3.53 9.54
CA HIS A 50 -2.40 4.17 8.86
C HIS A 50 -2.55 4.13 7.35
N PHE A 51 -3.54 3.41 6.85
CA PHE A 51 -3.71 3.22 5.42
C PHE A 51 -5.09 3.70 4.99
N GLU A 52 -5.21 4.02 3.73
CA GLU A 52 -6.49 4.40 3.13
C GLU A 52 -6.67 3.62 1.85
N GLU A 53 -7.92 3.36 1.53
CA GLU A 53 -8.24 2.72 0.26
C GLU A 53 -8.43 3.79 -0.80
N ILE A 54 -7.75 3.61 -1.91
CA ILE A 54 -7.89 4.53 -3.04
C ILE A 54 -8.23 3.70 -4.27
N ASP A 55 -8.71 4.37 -5.30
CA ASP A 55 -8.96 3.68 -6.55
C ASP A 55 -7.67 3.12 -7.09
N GLU A 56 -7.76 1.91 -7.61
CA GLU A 56 -6.60 1.26 -8.17
C GLU A 56 -6.12 2.07 -9.36
N PRO A 57 -4.84 2.46 -9.40
CA PRO A 57 -4.34 3.25 -10.53
C PRO A 57 -4.47 2.45 -11.81
N VAL A 58 -4.87 3.13 -12.87
CA VAL A 58 -4.98 2.51 -14.18
C VAL A 58 -3.68 2.74 -14.92
N GLU A 59 -3.03 1.64 -15.30
CA GLU A 59 -1.80 1.72 -16.08
C GLU A 59 -2.20 1.76 -17.52
N GLU A 60 -1.92 2.84 -18.10
CA GLU A 60 -2.25 2.86 -19.49
C GLU A 60 -1.26 2.10 -20.28
N VAL A 61 -1.18 2.01 -20.01
CA VAL A 61 -0.54 1.74 -20.60
C VAL A 61 -0.33 1.07 -21.35
N GLU A 62 -0.15 1.03 -21.01
CA GLU A 62 0.00 0.61 -21.40
C GLU A 62 -0.23 0.34 -22.39
N TYR A 63 -0.34 0.52 -22.41
CA TYR A 63 -0.72 0.40 -23.24
C TYR A 63 -0.65 0.41 -24.26
N GLU A 64 -0.39 0.60 -24.09
CA GLU A 64 -0.38 0.72 -24.92
C GLU A 64 -0.04 0.50 -25.72
N PHE A 65 0.45 0.46 -25.59
CA PHE A 65 0.71 0.43 -26.41
C PHE A 65 0.62 0.06 -27.34
N ARG A 66 0.61 0.03 -27.62
CA ARG A 66 0.36 -0.16 -28.53
C ARG A 66 0.57 -0.13 -29.56
N PRO A 67 0.99 -0.16 -29.96
CA PRO A 67 1.13 0.10 -30.94
C PRO A 67 0.78 0.06 -31.84
N GLU A 68 0.63 0.36 -32.09
CA GLU A 68 0.13 0.37 -32.90
C GLU A 68 0.09 0.41 -33.53
#